data_df2f425824a7ef0797d7b661c1f6fe83
#
_entry.id   df2f425824a7ef0797d7b661c1f6fe83
#
_cell.length_a   1.000
_cell.length_b   1.000
_cell.length_c   1.000
_cell.angle_alpha   90.00
_cell.angle_beta   90.00
_cell.angle_gamma   90.00
#
_symmetry.space_group_name_H-M   'P 1'
#
loop_
_entity.id
_entity.type
_entity.pdbx_description
1 polymer ?
#
loop_
_entity_poly.entity_id
_entity_poly.type
_entity_poly.pdbx_seq_one_letter_code
_entity_poly.pdbx_strand_id
1 'polypeptide(L)'
;KQHQAAPAWVDMVTAFAVSDWDDPAWESKTLAWLDSCFDAGAVGVKVWKNIGMVSRDTAGNLIQIDDPKFDPIFSHIQKRDKVLMGHLAEPKNCWLPLEEMTTNNDRRYYGRHPEYHMYLQPDMPSHEELIGRRDRVLEKNPDLKFVGAHMGSLEYDVDELAKRLDRFPNMAVDLAARMGQVFYQTAENRDKVRNFFIQYQDRILYGTDLADNGERTREQLNQAMEDNWKRDWEFFVTSNTMESSLIDTPFQGLDLPKEVVDKVFYQNAVKWFGLID
;
A
#
# COMPACT_ATOMS: atom_id res chain seq x y z
N LYS A 1 18.32 -6.30 -11.59
CA LYS A 1 19.45 -5.39 -11.90
C LYS A 1 19.76 -4.45 -10.73
N GLN A 2 18.77 -3.69 -10.18
CA GLN A 2 19.00 -2.75 -9.07
C GLN A 2 19.46 -3.47 -7.79
N HIS A 3 18.77 -4.51 -7.37
CA HIS A 3 19.17 -5.34 -6.24
C HIS A 3 20.57 -5.93 -6.43
N GLN A 4 20.90 -6.44 -7.64
CA GLN A 4 22.25 -6.97 -7.94
C GLN A 4 23.33 -5.90 -7.90
N ALA A 5 22.99 -4.65 -8.22
CA ALA A 5 23.95 -3.53 -8.21
C ALA A 5 24.21 -2.98 -6.80
N ALA A 6 23.23 -3.10 -5.89
CA ALA A 6 23.30 -2.56 -4.54
C ALA A 6 22.56 -3.48 -3.53
N PRO A 7 23.00 -4.73 -3.34
CA PRO A 7 22.27 -5.72 -2.53
C PRO A 7 22.15 -5.35 -1.04
N ALA A 8 23.04 -4.50 -0.55
CA ALA A 8 22.98 -3.99 0.83
C ALA A 8 21.95 -2.85 1.04
N TRP A 9 21.36 -2.32 -0.06
CA TRP A 9 20.51 -1.12 0.00
C TRP A 9 19.15 -1.31 -0.68
N VAL A 10 19.01 -2.35 -1.51
CA VAL A 10 17.82 -2.53 -2.35
C VAL A 10 17.37 -3.98 -2.26
N ASP A 11 16.23 -4.20 -1.64
CA ASP A 11 15.53 -5.47 -1.70
C ASP A 11 14.49 -5.49 -2.81
N MET A 12 14.01 -6.69 -3.14
CA MET A 12 13.13 -6.90 -4.28
C MET A 12 11.83 -7.58 -3.84
N VAL A 13 10.72 -6.94 -4.18
CA VAL A 13 9.39 -7.56 -4.15
C VAL A 13 9.02 -7.94 -5.57
N THR A 14 8.65 -9.21 -5.80
CA THR A 14 8.20 -9.68 -7.11
C THR A 14 6.70 -9.51 -7.31
N ALA A 15 6.21 -9.81 -8.50
CA ALA A 15 4.79 -9.88 -8.82
C ALA A 15 4.54 -11.04 -9.79
N PHE A 16 3.28 -11.43 -9.97
CA PHE A 16 2.87 -12.38 -11.00
C PHE A 16 1.75 -11.80 -11.87
N ALA A 17 1.61 -12.34 -13.07
CA ALA A 17 0.59 -11.92 -14.02
C ALA A 17 -0.66 -12.77 -13.92
N VAL A 18 -1.81 -12.17 -14.28
CA VAL A 18 -3.11 -12.85 -14.43
C VAL A 18 -3.62 -12.79 -15.87
N SER A 19 -2.75 -12.42 -16.83
CA SER A 19 -3.10 -12.38 -18.26
C SER A 19 -3.53 -13.73 -18.81
N ASP A 20 -2.90 -14.80 -18.31
CA ASP A 20 -3.18 -16.17 -18.72
C ASP A 20 -4.09 -16.90 -17.71
N TRP A 21 -4.99 -16.17 -17.05
CA TRP A 21 -5.83 -16.65 -15.96
C TRP A 21 -6.56 -17.96 -16.31
N ASP A 22 -7.11 -18.09 -17.51
CA ASP A 22 -7.88 -19.23 -17.96
C ASP A 22 -7.02 -20.40 -18.51
N ASP A 23 -5.70 -20.25 -18.59
CA ASP A 23 -4.81 -21.35 -18.89
C ASP A 23 -4.83 -22.38 -17.75
N PRO A 24 -5.12 -23.67 -18.02
CA PRO A 24 -5.04 -24.72 -17.00
C PRO A 24 -3.67 -24.83 -16.31
N ALA A 25 -2.60 -24.38 -16.95
CA ALA A 25 -1.25 -24.36 -16.42
C ALA A 25 -0.90 -23.07 -15.66
N TRP A 26 -1.82 -22.08 -15.54
CA TRP A 26 -1.54 -20.78 -14.91
C TRP A 26 -0.99 -20.92 -13.48
N GLU A 27 -1.62 -21.76 -12.65
CA GLU A 27 -1.19 -22.03 -11.28
C GLU A 27 0.26 -22.53 -11.24
N SER A 28 0.54 -23.62 -11.98
CA SER A 28 1.87 -24.24 -11.97
C SER A 28 2.95 -23.32 -12.50
N LYS A 29 2.67 -22.52 -13.54
CA LYS A 29 3.58 -21.50 -14.08
C LYS A 29 3.84 -20.39 -13.06
N THR A 30 2.79 -19.92 -12.35
CA THR A 30 2.90 -18.89 -11.33
C THR A 30 3.73 -19.37 -10.14
N LEU A 31 3.50 -20.59 -9.65
CA LEU A 31 4.30 -21.20 -8.57
C LEU A 31 5.78 -21.31 -8.96
N ALA A 32 6.08 -21.82 -10.15
CA ALA A 32 7.46 -21.93 -10.65
C ALA A 32 8.13 -20.55 -10.81
N TRP A 33 7.39 -19.55 -11.28
CA TRP A 33 7.85 -18.17 -11.35
C TRP A 33 8.21 -17.61 -9.98
N LEU A 34 7.31 -17.78 -8.98
CA LEU A 34 7.54 -17.31 -7.61
C LEU A 34 8.77 -17.99 -6.99
N ASP A 35 8.95 -19.30 -7.17
CA ASP A 35 10.15 -20.00 -6.70
C ASP A 35 11.42 -19.42 -7.31
N SER A 36 11.43 -19.20 -8.62
CA SER A 36 12.58 -18.56 -9.28
C SER A 36 12.89 -17.17 -8.73
N CYS A 37 11.86 -16.39 -8.40
CA CYS A 37 12.02 -15.05 -7.81
C CYS A 37 12.54 -15.13 -6.37
N PHE A 38 12.02 -16.05 -5.55
CA PHE A 38 12.46 -16.25 -4.18
C PHE A 38 13.92 -16.73 -4.13
N ASP A 39 14.30 -17.65 -5.01
CA ASP A 39 15.69 -18.11 -5.14
C ASP A 39 16.63 -17.00 -5.64
N ALA A 40 16.11 -16.01 -6.38
CA ALA A 40 16.83 -14.79 -6.77
C ALA A 40 16.85 -13.69 -5.70
N GLY A 41 16.28 -13.93 -4.51
CA GLY A 41 16.31 -13.02 -3.37
C GLY A 41 15.06 -12.14 -3.20
N ALA A 42 13.93 -12.43 -3.86
CA ALA A 42 12.71 -11.69 -3.60
C ALA A 42 12.20 -11.93 -2.16
N VAL A 43 11.92 -10.84 -1.44
CA VAL A 43 11.49 -10.85 -0.04
C VAL A 43 9.98 -10.88 0.13
N GLY A 44 9.23 -10.66 -0.96
CA GLY A 44 7.75 -10.65 -0.95
C GLY A 44 7.18 -10.68 -2.35
N VAL A 45 5.86 -10.72 -2.42
CA VAL A 45 5.07 -10.73 -3.66
C VAL A 45 4.07 -9.58 -3.62
N LYS A 46 4.06 -8.70 -4.62
CA LYS A 46 3.08 -7.64 -4.76
C LYS A 46 1.95 -8.04 -5.68
N VAL A 47 0.71 -7.89 -5.21
CA VAL A 47 -0.50 -7.93 -6.02
C VAL A 47 -1.03 -6.50 -6.20
N TRP A 48 -1.53 -6.24 -7.41
CA TRP A 48 -1.91 -4.91 -7.84
C TRP A 48 -3.43 -4.81 -7.99
N LYS A 49 -3.95 -3.59 -7.91
CA LYS A 49 -5.38 -3.25 -8.06
C LYS A 49 -6.00 -3.65 -9.40
N ASN A 50 -5.18 -4.00 -10.41
CA ASN A 50 -5.72 -4.60 -11.63
C ASN A 50 -6.51 -5.88 -11.34
N ILE A 51 -6.12 -6.64 -10.30
CA ILE A 51 -6.94 -7.71 -9.73
C ILE A 51 -8.07 -7.07 -8.93
N GLY A 52 -9.28 -7.29 -9.35
CA GLY A 52 -10.50 -6.70 -8.80
C GLY A 52 -11.03 -5.49 -9.55
N MET A 53 -10.19 -4.74 -10.29
CA MET A 53 -10.61 -3.49 -10.94
C MET A 53 -10.41 -3.46 -12.47
N VAL A 54 -9.54 -4.29 -13.04
CA VAL A 54 -9.19 -4.22 -14.47
C VAL A 54 -9.17 -5.59 -15.13
N SER A 55 -8.42 -6.54 -14.54
CA SER A 55 -8.20 -7.86 -15.14
C SER A 55 -9.48 -8.68 -15.19
N ARG A 56 -9.74 -9.29 -16.35
CA ARG A 56 -10.93 -10.11 -16.60
C ARG A 56 -10.56 -11.49 -17.11
N ASP A 57 -11.41 -12.46 -16.80
CA ASP A 57 -11.37 -13.78 -17.38
C ASP A 57 -11.89 -13.75 -18.85
N THR A 58 -11.83 -14.86 -19.54
CA THR A 58 -12.31 -15.00 -20.94
C THR A 58 -13.83 -14.84 -21.07
N ALA A 59 -14.59 -14.97 -19.97
CA ALA A 59 -16.03 -14.72 -19.92
C ALA A 59 -16.36 -13.23 -19.68
N GLY A 60 -15.33 -12.38 -19.45
CA GLY A 60 -15.48 -10.96 -19.20
C GLY A 60 -15.71 -10.57 -17.74
N ASN A 61 -15.69 -11.52 -16.79
CA ASN A 61 -15.83 -11.22 -15.37
C ASN A 61 -14.53 -10.67 -14.79
N LEU A 62 -14.61 -9.71 -13.86
CA LEU A 62 -13.45 -9.24 -13.11
C LEU A 62 -12.84 -10.39 -12.28
N ILE A 63 -11.53 -10.59 -12.42
CA ILE A 63 -10.78 -11.52 -11.58
C ILE A 63 -10.66 -10.89 -10.19
N GLN A 64 -11.21 -11.55 -9.18
CA GLN A 64 -11.24 -11.04 -7.82
C GLN A 64 -10.16 -11.69 -6.95
N ILE A 65 -9.61 -10.95 -5.99
CA ILE A 65 -8.49 -11.43 -5.15
C ILE A 65 -8.86 -12.62 -4.26
N ASP A 66 -10.14 -12.78 -3.92
CA ASP A 66 -10.67 -13.89 -3.11
C ASP A 66 -11.12 -15.08 -3.93
N ASP A 67 -10.85 -15.12 -5.24
CA ASP A 67 -11.10 -16.29 -6.08
C ASP A 67 -10.30 -17.50 -5.57
N PRO A 68 -10.93 -18.68 -5.39
CA PRO A 68 -10.25 -19.88 -4.90
C PRO A 68 -9.02 -20.31 -5.70
N LYS A 69 -8.91 -19.88 -6.94
CA LYS A 69 -7.74 -20.16 -7.79
C LYS A 69 -6.45 -19.52 -7.27
N PHE A 70 -6.53 -18.47 -6.45
CA PHE A 70 -5.39 -17.88 -5.76
C PHE A 70 -4.94 -18.64 -4.51
N ASP A 71 -5.76 -19.55 -3.95
CA ASP A 71 -5.47 -20.24 -2.69
C ASP A 71 -4.11 -20.98 -2.70
N PRO A 72 -3.77 -21.76 -3.76
CA PRO A 72 -2.46 -22.40 -3.83
C PRO A 72 -1.30 -21.39 -3.84
N ILE A 73 -1.50 -20.22 -4.47
CA ILE A 73 -0.50 -19.16 -4.55
C ILE A 73 -0.26 -18.54 -3.17
N PHE A 74 -1.33 -18.18 -2.45
CA PHE A 74 -1.21 -17.62 -1.09
C PHE A 74 -0.61 -18.62 -0.10
N SER A 75 -1.04 -19.89 -0.16
CA SER A 75 -0.45 -20.97 0.63
C SER A 75 1.04 -21.16 0.34
N HIS A 76 1.47 -21.01 -0.92
CA HIS A 76 2.87 -21.11 -1.29
C HIS A 76 3.70 -19.94 -0.73
N ILE A 77 3.20 -18.70 -0.86
CA ILE A 77 3.83 -17.50 -0.31
C ILE A 77 4.01 -17.65 1.21
N GLN A 78 2.97 -18.09 1.91
CA GLN A 78 3.00 -18.36 3.35
C GLN A 78 4.03 -19.45 3.72
N LYS A 79 4.07 -20.57 3.01
CA LYS A 79 5.03 -21.67 3.23
C LYS A 79 6.47 -21.25 3.00
N ARG A 80 6.72 -20.32 2.10
CA ARG A 80 8.04 -19.74 1.82
C ARG A 80 8.40 -18.61 2.80
N ASP A 81 7.57 -18.36 3.82
CA ASP A 81 7.70 -17.26 4.80
C ASP A 81 7.89 -15.87 4.16
N LYS A 82 7.21 -15.64 3.03
CA LYS A 82 7.27 -14.39 2.28
C LYS A 82 6.05 -13.51 2.56
N VAL A 83 6.22 -12.19 2.36
CA VAL A 83 5.14 -11.22 2.53
C VAL A 83 4.30 -11.14 1.26
N LEU A 84 2.97 -11.14 1.42
CA LEU A 84 2.04 -10.69 0.39
C LEU A 84 1.79 -9.18 0.57
N MET A 85 2.23 -8.35 -0.36
CA MET A 85 1.98 -6.93 -0.38
C MET A 85 0.79 -6.63 -1.28
N GLY A 86 -0.29 -6.08 -0.73
CA GLY A 86 -1.54 -5.87 -1.47
C GLY A 86 -1.89 -4.41 -1.71
N HIS A 87 -1.95 -4.00 -2.99
CA HIS A 87 -2.61 -2.78 -3.45
C HIS A 87 -3.93 -3.18 -4.13
N LEU A 88 -5.03 -3.25 -3.37
CA LEU A 88 -6.25 -3.93 -3.81
C LEU A 88 -7.44 -3.01 -4.05
N ALA A 89 -7.32 -1.70 -3.75
CA ALA A 89 -8.27 -0.67 -4.12
C ALA A 89 -7.57 0.68 -4.30
N GLU A 90 -8.18 1.57 -5.06
CA GLU A 90 -7.82 3.00 -5.09
C GLU A 90 -8.13 3.65 -3.74
N PRO A 91 -7.64 4.89 -3.45
CA PRO A 91 -8.06 5.62 -2.26
C PRO A 91 -9.57 5.85 -2.25
N LYS A 92 -10.16 5.91 -1.07
CA LYS A 92 -11.62 6.14 -0.89
C LYS A 92 -12.12 7.35 -1.66
N ASN A 93 -11.31 8.39 -1.79
CA ASN A 93 -11.60 9.57 -2.60
C ASN A 93 -12.02 9.22 -4.04
N CYS A 94 -11.49 8.13 -4.62
CA CYS A 94 -11.81 7.70 -5.98
C CYS A 94 -13.32 7.40 -6.20
N TRP A 95 -14.07 7.12 -5.13
CA TRP A 95 -15.54 6.88 -5.17
C TRP A 95 -16.36 8.10 -4.75
N LEU A 96 -15.73 9.26 -4.54
CA LEU A 96 -16.40 10.53 -4.19
C LEU A 96 -16.42 11.49 -5.39
N PRO A 97 -17.40 12.39 -5.48
CA PRO A 97 -17.31 13.50 -6.40
C PRO A 97 -16.09 14.37 -6.09
N LEU A 98 -15.53 15.06 -7.10
CA LEU A 98 -14.26 15.80 -6.95
C LEU A 98 -14.28 16.82 -5.79
N GLU A 99 -15.41 17.48 -5.61
CA GLU A 99 -15.61 18.51 -4.57
C GLU A 99 -15.61 17.95 -3.14
N GLU A 100 -15.90 16.67 -2.97
CA GLU A 100 -15.90 15.98 -1.66
C GLU A 100 -14.57 15.29 -1.34
N MET A 101 -13.63 15.26 -2.28
CA MET A 101 -12.32 14.66 -2.05
C MET A 101 -11.52 15.46 -1.03
N THR A 102 -10.92 14.78 -0.07
CA THR A 102 -10.24 15.38 1.08
C THR A 102 -8.82 15.86 0.78
N THR A 103 -8.21 15.39 -0.32
CA THR A 103 -6.83 15.73 -0.68
C THR A 103 -6.72 16.33 -2.08
N ASN A 104 -5.81 17.31 -2.21
CA ASN A 104 -5.60 18.05 -3.46
C ASN A 104 -4.98 17.21 -4.57
N ASN A 105 -4.11 16.25 -4.21
CA ASN A 105 -3.51 15.35 -5.20
C ASN A 105 -4.56 14.43 -5.83
N ASP A 106 -5.46 13.84 -5.06
CA ASP A 106 -6.52 12.98 -5.59
C ASP A 106 -7.50 13.78 -6.46
N ARG A 107 -7.94 14.95 -5.97
CA ARG A 107 -8.81 15.86 -6.73
C ARG A 107 -8.19 16.24 -8.08
N ARG A 108 -6.89 16.57 -8.10
CA ARG A 108 -6.18 16.89 -9.36
C ARG A 108 -6.01 15.67 -10.26
N TYR A 109 -5.69 14.51 -9.67
CA TYR A 109 -5.47 13.27 -10.43
C TYR A 109 -6.76 12.82 -11.13
N TYR A 110 -7.83 12.61 -10.37
CA TYR A 110 -9.10 12.15 -10.94
C TYR A 110 -9.79 13.19 -11.81
N GLY A 111 -9.57 14.47 -11.57
CA GLY A 111 -10.02 15.54 -12.46
C GLY A 111 -9.33 15.53 -13.84
N ARG A 112 -8.09 15.01 -13.92
CA ARG A 112 -7.35 14.86 -15.19
C ARG A 112 -7.52 13.49 -15.83
N HIS A 113 -7.91 12.49 -15.04
CA HIS A 113 -8.02 11.09 -15.42
C HIS A 113 -9.39 10.52 -15.06
N PRO A 114 -10.48 11.03 -15.67
CA PRO A 114 -11.85 10.58 -15.39
C PRO A 114 -12.04 9.08 -15.68
N GLU A 115 -11.23 8.49 -16.56
CA GLU A 115 -11.20 7.06 -16.86
C GLU A 115 -10.81 6.19 -15.67
N TYR A 116 -10.14 6.74 -14.65
CA TYR A 116 -9.78 6.06 -13.41
C TYR A 116 -10.67 6.46 -12.23
N HIS A 117 -11.62 7.37 -12.42
CA HIS A 117 -12.48 7.90 -11.36
C HIS A 117 -13.69 6.99 -11.16
N MET A 118 -13.66 6.14 -10.14
CA MET A 118 -14.70 5.13 -9.87
C MET A 118 -16.08 5.73 -9.59
N TYR A 119 -16.16 6.95 -9.07
CA TYR A 119 -17.43 7.69 -8.94
C TYR A 119 -18.20 7.78 -10.25
N LEU A 120 -17.51 7.85 -11.39
CA LEU A 120 -18.08 7.90 -12.73
C LEU A 120 -18.36 6.51 -13.32
N GLN A 121 -18.08 5.43 -12.61
CA GLN A 121 -18.15 4.05 -13.08
C GLN A 121 -19.03 3.20 -12.14
N PRO A 122 -20.36 3.40 -12.13
CA PRO A 122 -21.25 2.78 -11.15
C PRO A 122 -21.35 1.24 -11.27
N ASP A 123 -20.94 0.68 -12.40
CA ASP A 123 -20.93 -0.77 -12.64
C ASP A 123 -19.66 -1.47 -12.10
N MET A 124 -18.69 -0.68 -11.63
CA MET A 124 -17.46 -1.20 -11.01
C MET A 124 -17.69 -1.51 -9.52
N PRO A 125 -16.91 -2.43 -8.94
CA PRO A 125 -17.01 -2.75 -7.51
C PRO A 125 -16.87 -1.53 -6.63
N SER A 126 -17.65 -1.47 -5.55
CA SER A 126 -17.49 -0.43 -4.52
C SER A 126 -16.15 -0.60 -3.79
N HIS A 127 -15.70 0.47 -3.14
CA HIS A 127 -14.51 0.41 -2.29
C HIS A 127 -14.66 -0.66 -1.20
N GLU A 128 -15.81 -0.69 -0.51
CA GLU A 128 -16.13 -1.63 0.55
C GLU A 128 -16.12 -3.09 0.06
N GLU A 129 -16.57 -3.33 -1.16
CA GLU A 129 -16.54 -4.66 -1.76
C GLU A 129 -15.10 -5.14 -1.98
N LEU A 130 -14.23 -4.30 -2.53
CA LEU A 130 -12.82 -4.64 -2.75
C LEU A 130 -12.09 -4.89 -1.41
N ILE A 131 -12.31 -4.04 -0.40
CA ILE A 131 -11.76 -4.23 0.94
C ILE A 131 -12.31 -5.51 1.58
N GLY A 132 -13.61 -5.79 1.45
CA GLY A 132 -14.23 -7.02 1.94
C GLY A 132 -13.64 -8.28 1.31
N ARG A 133 -13.30 -8.24 0.01
CA ARG A 133 -12.63 -9.35 -0.69
C ARG A 133 -11.21 -9.58 -0.14
N ARG A 134 -10.44 -8.53 0.07
CA ARG A 134 -9.15 -8.62 0.77
C ARG A 134 -9.30 -9.23 2.17
N ASP A 135 -10.26 -8.76 2.94
CA ASP A 135 -10.47 -9.22 4.31
C ASP A 135 -10.79 -10.73 4.32
N ARG A 136 -11.58 -11.25 3.35
CA ARG A 136 -11.81 -12.70 3.21
C ARG A 136 -10.55 -13.51 2.91
N VAL A 137 -9.61 -12.96 2.12
CA VAL A 137 -8.30 -13.60 1.91
C VAL A 137 -7.54 -13.75 3.23
N LEU A 138 -7.52 -12.67 4.04
CA LEU A 138 -6.83 -12.67 5.34
C LEU A 138 -7.51 -13.61 6.36
N GLU A 139 -8.83 -13.67 6.38
CA GLU A 139 -9.59 -14.63 7.21
C GLU A 139 -9.25 -16.07 6.88
N LYS A 140 -9.15 -16.38 5.59
CA LYS A 140 -8.84 -17.72 5.09
C LYS A 140 -7.38 -18.12 5.30
N ASN A 141 -6.49 -17.13 5.39
CA ASN A 141 -5.04 -17.32 5.54
C ASN A 141 -4.50 -16.55 6.76
N PRO A 142 -4.87 -16.94 8.00
CA PRO A 142 -4.54 -16.17 9.20
C PRO A 142 -3.04 -16.06 9.49
N ASP A 143 -2.22 -16.99 8.99
CA ASP A 143 -0.78 -16.99 9.17
C ASP A 143 -0.01 -16.29 8.03
N LEU A 144 -0.72 -15.83 6.99
CA LEU A 144 -0.10 -15.12 5.88
C LEU A 144 0.34 -13.72 6.32
N LYS A 145 1.64 -13.43 6.23
CA LYS A 145 2.16 -12.07 6.43
C LYS A 145 1.64 -11.16 5.31
N PHE A 146 0.86 -10.16 5.67
CA PHE A 146 0.27 -9.24 4.69
C PHE A 146 0.67 -7.80 4.99
N VAL A 147 1.17 -7.08 3.98
CA VAL A 147 1.39 -5.64 4.03
C VAL A 147 0.41 -4.96 3.08
N GLY A 148 -0.56 -4.25 3.63
CA GLY A 148 -1.49 -3.43 2.86
C GLY A 148 -0.80 -2.18 2.33
N ALA A 149 -0.49 -2.15 1.02
CA ALA A 149 0.06 -0.95 0.41
C ALA A 149 -0.92 0.22 0.55
N HIS A 150 -0.36 1.45 0.68
CA HIS A 150 -1.17 2.67 0.74
C HIS A 150 -2.18 2.68 1.90
N MET A 151 -1.71 2.37 3.11
CA MET A 151 -2.54 2.20 4.31
C MET A 151 -3.62 1.11 4.14
N GLY A 152 -3.33 0.12 3.28
CA GLY A 152 -4.27 -0.95 2.93
C GLY A 152 -5.55 -0.44 2.28
N SER A 153 -5.49 0.70 1.58
CA SER A 153 -6.62 1.44 1.02
C SER A 153 -7.70 1.81 2.06
N LEU A 154 -7.30 2.00 3.32
CA LEU A 154 -8.12 2.53 4.43
C LEU A 154 -7.58 3.87 4.94
N GLU A 155 -6.86 4.58 4.08
CA GLU A 155 -6.20 5.85 4.36
C GLU A 155 -7.13 6.97 4.79
N TYR A 156 -8.42 6.85 4.49
CA TYR A 156 -9.44 7.88 4.76
C TYR A 156 -9.82 7.97 6.24
N ASP A 157 -9.63 6.89 7.02
CA ASP A 157 -9.92 6.88 8.46
C ASP A 157 -9.03 5.89 9.21
N VAL A 158 -8.17 6.42 10.09
CA VAL A 158 -7.29 5.60 10.92
C VAL A 158 -8.04 4.68 11.89
N ASP A 159 -9.30 5.00 12.28
CA ASP A 159 -10.10 4.11 13.12
C ASP A 159 -10.61 2.89 12.32
N GLU A 160 -10.95 3.07 11.04
CA GLU A 160 -11.28 1.95 10.16
C GLU A 160 -10.08 1.05 9.90
N LEU A 161 -8.90 1.65 9.73
CA LEU A 161 -7.66 0.88 9.62
C LEU A 161 -7.34 0.13 10.93
N ALA A 162 -7.50 0.78 12.09
CA ALA A 162 -7.30 0.18 13.40
C ALA A 162 -8.14 -1.09 13.59
N LYS A 163 -9.41 -1.07 13.20
CA LYS A 163 -10.30 -2.25 13.26
C LYS A 163 -9.75 -3.45 12.48
N ARG A 164 -9.11 -3.21 11.33
CA ARG A 164 -8.49 -4.30 10.53
C ARG A 164 -7.18 -4.76 11.14
N LEU A 165 -6.38 -3.86 11.66
CA LEU A 165 -5.16 -4.24 12.37
C LEU A 165 -5.48 -5.07 13.63
N ASP A 166 -6.54 -4.76 14.36
CA ASP A 166 -6.99 -5.57 15.50
C ASP A 166 -7.52 -6.95 15.08
N ARG A 167 -8.27 -6.99 13.96
CA ARG A 167 -8.85 -8.23 13.44
C ARG A 167 -7.80 -9.17 12.85
N PHE A 168 -6.76 -8.64 12.21
CA PHE A 168 -5.75 -9.40 11.48
C PHE A 168 -4.35 -9.20 12.08
N PRO A 169 -3.93 -10.04 13.04
CA PRO A 169 -2.63 -9.89 13.72
C PRO A 169 -1.42 -9.90 12.79
N ASN A 170 -1.50 -10.62 11.66
CA ASN A 170 -0.45 -10.73 10.66
C ASN A 170 -0.60 -9.72 9.49
N MET A 171 -1.35 -8.63 9.74
CA MET A 171 -1.44 -7.49 8.80
C MET A 171 -0.63 -6.30 9.30
N ALA A 172 0.16 -5.71 8.42
CA ALA A 172 0.76 -4.38 8.53
C ALA A 172 0.34 -3.53 7.31
N VAL A 173 0.72 -2.26 7.32
CA VAL A 173 0.47 -1.33 6.21
C VAL A 173 1.66 -0.43 5.93
N ASP A 174 1.80 0.06 4.71
CA ASP A 174 2.73 1.14 4.41
C ASP A 174 2.00 2.48 4.22
N LEU A 175 2.77 3.57 4.29
CA LEU A 175 2.28 4.96 4.14
C LEU A 175 2.44 5.50 2.72
N ALA A 176 2.89 4.67 1.79
CA ALA A 176 3.23 5.07 0.43
C ALA A 176 2.09 5.85 -0.24
N ALA A 177 2.39 7.03 -0.77
CA ALA A 177 1.46 7.93 -1.44
C ALA A 177 0.22 8.38 -0.59
N ARG A 178 0.22 8.20 0.73
CA ARG A 178 -0.96 8.50 1.59
C ARG A 178 -0.72 9.54 2.68
N MET A 179 0.43 10.21 2.65
CA MET A 179 0.71 11.27 3.63
C MET A 179 -0.30 12.42 3.56
N GLY A 180 -0.87 12.71 2.39
CA GLY A 180 -1.93 13.72 2.26
C GLY A 180 -3.17 13.42 3.12
N GLN A 181 -3.63 12.16 3.12
CA GLN A 181 -4.76 11.71 3.92
C GLN A 181 -4.42 11.70 5.43
N VAL A 182 -3.16 11.37 5.77
CA VAL A 182 -2.68 11.46 7.15
C VAL A 182 -2.64 12.91 7.63
N PHE A 183 -2.16 13.84 6.80
CA PHE A 183 -2.16 15.29 7.11
C PHE A 183 -3.57 15.82 7.29
N TYR A 184 -4.50 15.45 6.39
CA TYR A 184 -5.90 15.86 6.49
C TYR A 184 -6.53 15.42 7.82
N GLN A 185 -6.43 14.14 8.18
CA GLN A 185 -6.94 13.63 9.45
C GLN A 185 -6.24 14.27 10.66
N THR A 186 -4.94 14.61 10.52
CA THR A 186 -4.20 15.30 11.58
C THR A 186 -4.70 16.74 11.78
N ALA A 187 -5.05 17.45 10.69
CA ALA A 187 -5.66 18.76 10.77
C ALA A 187 -7.04 18.73 11.50
N GLU A 188 -7.80 17.65 11.27
CA GLU A 188 -9.10 17.44 11.93
C GLU A 188 -8.95 17.02 13.40
N ASN A 189 -8.05 16.07 13.69
CA ASN A 189 -7.82 15.54 15.04
C ASN A 189 -6.42 14.94 15.17
N ARG A 190 -5.47 15.78 15.56
CA ARG A 190 -4.07 15.39 15.74
C ARG A 190 -3.88 14.25 16.73
N ASP A 191 -4.56 14.32 17.89
CA ASP A 191 -4.38 13.34 18.96
C ASP A 191 -4.89 11.95 18.54
N LYS A 192 -5.97 11.87 17.77
CA LYS A 192 -6.44 10.62 17.16
C LYS A 192 -5.35 9.97 16.31
N VAL A 193 -4.78 10.73 15.38
CA VAL A 193 -3.74 10.23 14.46
C VAL A 193 -2.47 9.87 15.24
N ARG A 194 -2.03 10.72 16.17
CA ARG A 194 -0.85 10.47 17.01
C ARG A 194 -1.00 9.17 17.81
N ASN A 195 -2.15 8.97 18.45
CA ASN A 195 -2.42 7.77 19.24
C ASN A 195 -2.47 6.52 18.37
N PHE A 196 -3.03 6.60 17.16
CA PHE A 196 -3.00 5.52 16.19
C PHE A 196 -1.56 5.06 15.86
N PHE A 197 -0.65 6.01 15.56
CA PHE A 197 0.74 5.68 15.28
C PHE A 197 1.45 5.05 16.48
N ILE A 198 1.19 5.52 17.70
CA ILE A 198 1.76 4.94 18.93
C ILE A 198 1.20 3.54 19.17
N GLN A 199 -0.10 3.33 19.04
CA GLN A 199 -0.75 2.05 19.31
C GLN A 199 -0.31 0.96 18.31
N TYR A 200 -0.23 1.32 17.03
CA TYR A 200 0.10 0.36 15.96
C TYR A 200 1.54 0.48 15.44
N GLN A 201 2.44 1.04 16.24
CA GLN A 201 3.83 1.35 15.90
C GLN A 201 4.62 0.18 15.29
N ASP A 202 4.27 -1.07 15.62
CA ASP A 202 4.94 -2.28 15.14
C ASP A 202 4.41 -2.78 13.78
N ARG A 203 3.43 -2.09 13.20
CA ARG A 203 2.70 -2.53 12.00
C ARG A 203 2.50 -1.44 10.95
N ILE A 204 3.22 -0.33 11.07
CA ILE A 204 3.20 0.77 10.11
C ILE A 204 4.59 0.90 9.52
N LEU A 205 4.71 0.87 8.19
CA LEU A 205 5.96 0.99 7.45
C LEU A 205 5.97 2.32 6.68
N TYR A 206 7.07 3.03 6.72
CA TYR A 206 7.24 4.22 5.88
C TYR A 206 7.50 3.81 4.42
N GLY A 207 6.93 4.56 3.49
CA GLY A 207 7.14 4.43 2.05
C GLY A 207 6.66 5.69 1.33
N THR A 208 7.21 5.99 0.16
CA THR A 208 6.87 7.19 -0.63
C THR A 208 6.04 6.89 -1.86
N ASP A 209 6.15 5.69 -2.43
CA ASP A 209 5.65 5.33 -3.77
C ASP A 209 6.28 6.19 -4.88
N LEU A 210 7.49 6.70 -4.65
CA LEU A 210 8.18 7.48 -5.66
C LEU A 210 8.69 6.55 -6.77
N ALA A 211 8.19 6.77 -7.97
CA ALA A 211 8.59 6.00 -9.16
C ALA A 211 9.41 6.86 -10.12
N ASP A 212 10.44 6.26 -10.71
CA ASP A 212 11.12 6.79 -11.88
C ASP A 212 10.46 6.18 -13.14
N ASN A 213 9.59 6.95 -13.78
CA ASN A 213 8.92 6.58 -15.04
C ASN A 213 9.63 7.16 -16.28
N GLY A 214 10.82 7.74 -16.11
CA GLY A 214 11.60 8.36 -17.18
C GLY A 214 11.13 9.76 -17.61
N GLU A 215 10.14 10.35 -16.94
CA GLU A 215 9.63 11.70 -17.25
C GLU A 215 10.41 12.81 -16.54
N ARG A 216 11.17 12.45 -15.49
CA ARG A 216 11.94 13.38 -14.66
C ARG A 216 13.43 13.24 -14.93
N THR A 217 14.16 14.38 -14.84
CA THR A 217 15.62 14.30 -14.76
C THR A 217 16.03 13.69 -13.41
N ARG A 218 17.27 13.22 -13.33
CA ARG A 218 17.83 12.68 -12.08
C ARG A 218 17.80 13.73 -10.95
N GLU A 219 18.09 14.99 -11.26
CA GLU A 219 18.05 16.10 -10.31
C GLU A 219 16.63 16.35 -9.80
N GLN A 220 15.63 16.33 -10.69
CA GLN A 220 14.22 16.47 -10.31
C GLN A 220 13.74 15.31 -9.45
N LEU A 221 14.18 14.08 -9.75
CA LEU A 221 13.84 12.90 -8.96
C LEU A 221 14.48 12.98 -7.56
N ASN A 222 15.76 13.32 -7.48
CA ASN A 222 16.46 13.47 -6.20
C ASN A 222 15.82 14.58 -5.35
N GLN A 223 15.50 15.74 -5.95
CA GLN A 223 14.83 16.82 -5.24
C GLN A 223 13.46 16.37 -4.70
N ALA A 224 12.66 15.68 -5.51
CA ALA A 224 11.36 15.17 -5.08
C ALA A 224 11.48 14.15 -3.93
N MET A 225 12.51 13.32 -3.95
CA MET A 225 12.82 12.39 -2.84
C MET A 225 13.15 13.16 -1.56
N GLU A 226 14.08 14.10 -1.63
CA GLU A 226 14.50 14.88 -0.47
C GLU A 226 13.34 15.68 0.12
N ASP A 227 12.55 16.35 -0.71
CA ASP A 227 11.41 17.15 -0.26
C ASP A 227 10.37 16.29 0.45
N ASN A 228 10.04 15.09 -0.10
CA ASN A 228 9.13 14.17 0.55
C ASN A 228 9.70 13.68 1.89
N TRP A 229 10.94 13.23 1.92
CA TRP A 229 11.55 12.71 3.16
C TRP A 229 11.68 13.77 4.24
N LYS A 230 12.09 14.99 3.91
CA LYS A 230 12.23 16.10 4.87
C LYS A 230 10.86 16.48 5.45
N ARG A 231 9.85 16.66 4.59
CA ARG A 231 8.49 16.99 5.02
C ARG A 231 7.92 15.89 5.92
N ASP A 232 8.00 14.64 5.50
CA ASP A 232 7.42 13.52 6.23
C ASP A 232 8.18 13.27 7.54
N TRP A 233 9.51 13.39 7.53
CA TRP A 233 10.31 13.33 8.75
C TRP A 233 9.92 14.45 9.73
N GLU A 234 9.88 15.71 9.30
CA GLU A 234 9.46 16.83 10.15
C GLU A 234 8.08 16.60 10.77
N PHE A 235 7.14 16.09 9.98
CA PHE A 235 5.80 15.74 10.46
C PHE A 235 5.80 14.73 11.61
N PHE A 236 6.64 13.71 11.52
CA PHE A 236 6.67 12.68 12.56
C PHE A 236 7.44 13.09 13.82
N VAL A 237 8.52 13.90 13.69
CA VAL A 237 9.45 14.14 14.80
C VAL A 237 9.28 15.49 15.49
N THR A 238 8.42 16.38 15.00
CA THR A 238 8.19 17.70 15.59
C THR A 238 6.71 17.96 15.86
N SER A 239 6.44 19.00 16.66
CA SER A 239 5.10 19.58 16.85
C SER A 239 4.92 20.88 16.07
N ASN A 240 5.75 21.16 15.07
CA ASN A 240 5.67 22.36 14.25
C ASN A 240 4.32 22.47 13.54
N THR A 241 3.85 23.71 13.36
CA THR A 241 2.78 23.96 12.39
C THR A 241 3.35 23.85 10.98
N MET A 242 2.72 23.03 10.16
CA MET A 242 3.16 22.71 8.81
C MET A 242 2.06 23.02 7.80
N GLU A 243 2.49 23.25 6.55
CA GLU A 243 1.61 23.36 5.38
C GLU A 243 2.07 22.38 4.31
N SER A 244 1.15 21.92 3.48
CA SER A 244 1.46 21.04 2.36
C SER A 244 0.51 21.29 1.20
N SER A 245 1.04 21.25 -0.03
CA SER A 245 0.22 21.30 -1.25
C SER A 245 -0.77 20.13 -1.41
N LEU A 246 -0.70 19.13 -0.53
CA LEU A 246 -1.56 17.95 -0.54
C LEU A 246 -2.93 18.22 0.07
N ILE A 247 -3.05 19.22 0.96
CA ILE A 247 -4.30 19.64 1.62
C ILE A 247 -4.35 21.17 1.74
N ASP A 248 -5.54 21.73 2.01
CA ASP A 248 -5.73 23.17 2.06
C ASP A 248 -5.55 23.76 3.48
N THR A 249 -5.58 22.90 4.50
CA THR A 249 -5.56 23.30 5.91
C THR A 249 -4.19 23.07 6.53
N PRO A 250 -3.61 24.05 7.27
CA PRO A 250 -2.42 23.81 8.09
C PRO A 250 -2.65 22.71 9.13
N PHE A 251 -1.61 21.97 9.47
CA PHE A 251 -1.63 20.90 10.45
C PHE A 251 -0.40 20.95 11.35
N GLN A 252 -0.47 20.27 12.51
CA GLN A 252 0.70 20.14 13.39
C GLN A 252 1.39 18.80 13.18
N GLY A 253 2.71 18.77 13.28
CA GLY A 253 3.47 17.53 13.35
C GLY A 253 3.08 16.68 14.56
N LEU A 254 3.31 15.37 14.48
CA LEU A 254 2.84 14.41 15.50
C LEU A 254 3.72 14.37 16.75
N ASP A 255 4.98 14.79 16.68
CA ASP A 255 5.94 14.71 17.79
C ASP A 255 5.92 13.31 18.43
N LEU A 256 6.19 12.31 17.59
CA LEU A 256 6.19 10.91 18.03
C LEU A 256 7.46 10.60 18.85
N PRO A 257 7.37 9.70 19.84
CA PRO A 257 8.55 9.16 20.51
C PRO A 257 9.54 8.57 19.50
N LYS A 258 10.84 8.74 19.78
CA LYS A 258 11.91 8.27 18.88
C LYS A 258 11.77 6.80 18.52
N GLU A 259 11.44 5.95 19.50
CA GLU A 259 11.25 4.52 19.28
C GLU A 259 10.12 4.20 18.28
N VAL A 260 9.06 5.01 18.26
CA VAL A 260 7.97 4.87 17.27
C VAL A 260 8.46 5.26 15.89
N VAL A 261 9.20 6.37 15.79
CA VAL A 261 9.79 6.83 14.52
C VAL A 261 10.76 5.80 13.96
N ASP A 262 11.67 5.26 14.78
CA ASP A 262 12.64 4.25 14.37
C ASP A 262 11.95 2.98 13.82
N LYS A 263 10.84 2.57 14.45
CA LYS A 263 10.03 1.44 13.97
C LYS A 263 9.40 1.74 12.61
N VAL A 264 8.70 2.86 12.49
CA VAL A 264 7.97 3.23 11.26
C VAL A 264 8.92 3.40 10.09
N PHE A 265 10.05 4.06 10.27
CA PHE A 265 10.97 4.38 9.18
C PHE A 265 11.93 3.25 8.80
N TYR A 266 12.19 2.29 9.70
CA TYR A 266 13.19 1.27 9.45
C TYR A 266 12.85 -0.12 10.03
N GLN A 267 12.70 -0.25 11.35
CA GLN A 267 12.68 -1.55 12.01
C GLN A 267 11.53 -2.45 11.55
N ASN A 268 10.37 -1.86 11.23
CA ASN A 268 9.24 -2.63 10.73
C ASN A 268 9.48 -3.20 9.34
N ALA A 269 10.14 -2.48 8.45
CA ALA A 269 10.51 -3.02 7.14
C ALA A 269 11.44 -4.23 7.28
N VAL A 270 12.48 -4.10 8.13
CA VAL A 270 13.40 -5.21 8.45
C VAL A 270 12.63 -6.41 9.00
N LYS A 271 11.79 -6.20 10.01
CA LYS A 271 11.01 -7.26 10.66
C LYS A 271 10.01 -7.94 9.71
N TRP A 272 9.19 -7.15 9.01
CA TRP A 272 8.10 -7.69 8.20
C TRP A 272 8.59 -8.41 6.96
N PHE A 273 9.61 -7.88 6.28
CA PHE A 273 10.17 -8.48 5.08
C PHE A 273 11.32 -9.45 5.35
N GLY A 274 11.75 -9.61 6.62
CA GLY A 274 12.86 -10.49 6.99
C GLY A 274 14.18 -10.04 6.37
N LEU A 275 14.41 -8.73 6.32
CA LEU A 275 15.65 -8.16 5.79
C LEU A 275 16.80 -8.44 6.75
N ILE A 276 18.01 -8.53 6.21
CA ILE A 276 19.23 -8.70 7.01
C ILE A 276 19.76 -7.29 7.32
N ASP A 277 20.00 -7.02 8.62
CA ASP A 277 20.63 -5.77 9.07
C ASP A 277 22.08 -5.63 8.56
#